data_5686ad311cfd3fe5f20570c49e6a0b9a
#
_entry.id   5686ad311cfd3fe5f20570c49e6a0b9a
#
_cell.length_a   1.000
_cell.length_b   1.000
_cell.length_c   1.000
_cell.angle_alpha   90.00
_cell.angle_beta   90.00
_cell.angle_gamma   90.00
#
_symmetry.space_group_name_H-M   'P 1'
#
loop_
_entity.id
_entity.type
_entity.pdbx_description
1 polymer ?
#
loop_
_entity_poly.entity_id
_entity_poly.type
_entity_poly.pdbx_seq_one_letter_code
_entity_poly.pdbx_strand_id
1 'polypeptide(L)'
;MADRLLAIIDPAGAKSFLAYSSIPVDQRGGIGSPRGKYKGWLGSLEPQAEDAGYLTARALIERGKKEKAFGRDGKLHMLAIAGDRSTPSSINRNQGMHRVVAEAPMVVLEEEVYAAWTRENAAQQAESLYRRYSDVKLIWAGNDLMAFGAMAAWEKRGGKPGVDAWFSGINTSTEALEAVKSGRMTALAGGHFITGAWALVMIYDYHHGHDFADEGLELRRPMFAEFTPALADRYIERFSGGFDGVDFSRYSKVRNGKLKRYNFGFAQLLEPQS
;
A
#
# COMPACT_ATOMS: atom_id res chain seq x y z
N MET A 1 10.67 -17.40 -6.20
CA MET A 1 10.63 -16.87 -7.60
C MET A 1 11.82 -15.96 -7.88
N ALA A 2 12.10 -14.95 -7.07
CA ALA A 2 13.22 -14.01 -7.30
C ALA A 2 14.59 -14.70 -7.41
N ASP A 3 14.89 -15.72 -6.58
CA ASP A 3 16.13 -16.48 -6.65
C ASP A 3 16.38 -17.12 -8.05
N ARG A 4 15.34 -17.73 -8.62
CA ARG A 4 15.44 -18.32 -9.97
C ARG A 4 15.71 -17.26 -11.04
N LEU A 5 15.13 -16.07 -10.92
CA LEU A 5 15.37 -14.96 -11.85
C LEU A 5 16.80 -14.45 -11.72
N LEU A 6 17.28 -14.23 -10.48
CA LEU A 6 18.65 -13.78 -10.23
C LEU A 6 19.68 -14.79 -10.77
N ALA A 7 19.43 -16.10 -10.59
CA ALA A 7 20.28 -17.17 -11.10
C ALA A 7 20.37 -17.22 -12.64
N ILE A 8 19.38 -16.67 -13.35
CA ILE A 8 19.39 -16.59 -14.83
C ILE A 8 20.01 -15.26 -15.28
N ILE A 9 19.66 -14.15 -14.62
CA ILE A 9 20.04 -12.79 -15.04
C ILE A 9 21.53 -12.54 -14.78
N ASP A 10 22.03 -12.93 -13.61
CA ASP A 10 23.41 -12.61 -13.20
C ASP A 10 24.48 -13.24 -14.10
N PRO A 11 24.41 -14.54 -14.46
CA PRO A 11 25.37 -15.17 -15.40
C PRO A 11 25.32 -14.56 -16.81
N ALA A 12 24.18 -13.98 -17.20
CA ALA A 12 24.05 -13.27 -18.47
C ALA A 12 24.73 -11.89 -18.48
N GLY A 13 25.34 -11.46 -17.35
CA GLY A 13 25.99 -10.16 -17.21
C GLY A 13 25.02 -9.00 -17.05
N ALA A 14 23.72 -9.25 -17.01
CA ALA A 14 22.70 -8.21 -16.87
C ALA A 14 22.58 -7.74 -15.42
N LYS A 15 22.16 -6.47 -15.26
CA LYS A 15 21.87 -5.90 -13.93
C LYS A 15 20.41 -6.08 -13.60
N SER A 16 20.12 -6.32 -12.32
CA SER A 16 18.78 -6.46 -11.78
C SER A 16 18.59 -5.58 -10.56
N PHE A 17 17.37 -5.10 -10.36
CA PHE A 17 16.96 -4.32 -9.19
C PHE A 17 15.55 -4.74 -8.81
N LEU A 18 15.28 -4.99 -7.53
CA LEU A 18 13.96 -5.38 -7.07
C LEU A 18 13.18 -4.13 -6.68
N ALA A 19 12.08 -3.88 -7.37
CA ALA A 19 11.19 -2.76 -7.08
C ALA A 19 9.89 -3.25 -6.44
N TYR A 20 9.36 -2.48 -5.50
CA TYR A 20 8.12 -2.73 -4.78
C TYR A 20 8.21 -3.83 -3.71
N SER A 21 8.94 -4.88 -3.95
CA SER A 21 9.11 -6.00 -3.02
C SER A 21 10.54 -6.50 -3.10
N SER A 22 11.17 -6.78 -1.97
CA SER A 22 12.48 -7.44 -1.90
C SER A 22 12.33 -8.92 -1.52
N ILE A 23 13.45 -9.60 -1.38
CA ILE A 23 13.49 -10.96 -0.82
C ILE A 23 13.63 -10.83 0.70
N PRO A 24 12.67 -11.30 1.50
CA PRO A 24 12.79 -11.29 2.96
C PRO A 24 14.06 -11.96 3.44
N VAL A 25 14.69 -11.44 4.49
CA VAL A 25 15.99 -11.93 4.98
C VAL A 25 15.95 -13.41 5.35
N ASP A 26 14.86 -13.85 5.98
CA ASP A 26 14.61 -15.24 6.36
C ASP A 26 14.41 -16.20 5.16
N GLN A 27 14.05 -15.66 3.99
CA GLN A 27 13.82 -16.41 2.76
C GLN A 27 15.05 -16.42 1.82
N ARG A 28 16.13 -15.76 2.18
CA ARG A 28 17.31 -15.61 1.30
C ARG A 28 18.18 -16.86 1.21
N GLY A 29 18.22 -17.67 2.25
CA GLY A 29 19.02 -18.90 2.25
C GLY A 29 20.40 -18.71 1.61
N GLY A 30 20.67 -19.41 0.49
CA GLY A 30 21.92 -19.28 -0.27
C GLY A 30 21.97 -18.08 -1.24
N ILE A 31 21.01 -17.17 -1.27
CA ILE A 31 20.98 -15.99 -2.15
C ILE A 31 21.89 -14.89 -1.62
N GLY A 32 21.86 -14.66 -0.31
CA GLY A 32 22.59 -13.59 0.37
C GLY A 32 21.99 -12.20 0.18
N SER A 33 22.82 -11.18 0.31
CA SER A 33 22.46 -9.76 0.12
C SER A 33 22.71 -9.30 -1.32
N PRO A 34 22.14 -8.15 -1.73
CA PRO A 34 22.50 -7.51 -3.00
C PRO A 34 24.01 -7.36 -3.16
N ARG A 35 24.51 -7.57 -4.38
CA ARG A 35 25.92 -7.53 -4.76
C ARG A 35 26.81 -8.59 -4.08
N GLY A 36 26.20 -9.50 -3.34
CA GLY A 36 26.90 -10.62 -2.71
C GLY A 36 27.17 -11.76 -3.70
N LYS A 37 26.39 -12.84 -3.62
CA LYS A 37 26.44 -13.98 -4.54
C LYS A 37 26.13 -13.55 -5.99
N TYR A 38 25.08 -12.79 -6.18
CA TYR A 38 24.68 -12.23 -7.47
C TYR A 38 25.19 -10.79 -7.59
N LYS A 39 26.29 -10.61 -8.30
CA LYS A 39 26.95 -9.31 -8.45
C LYS A 39 26.13 -8.31 -9.26
N GLY A 40 25.29 -8.79 -10.15
CA GLY A 40 24.37 -8.01 -10.94
C GLY A 40 23.08 -7.61 -10.21
N TRP A 41 22.78 -8.20 -9.06
CA TRP A 41 21.68 -7.75 -8.22
C TRP A 41 22.08 -6.49 -7.48
N LEU A 42 21.70 -5.32 -8.01
CA LEU A 42 22.17 -4.02 -7.53
C LEU A 42 21.59 -3.64 -6.16
N GLY A 43 20.31 -3.97 -5.94
CA GLY A 43 19.62 -3.58 -4.71
C GLY A 43 18.11 -3.74 -4.81
N SER A 44 17.40 -3.12 -3.85
CA SER A 44 15.93 -3.07 -3.83
C SER A 44 15.39 -1.73 -3.31
N LEU A 45 14.18 -1.40 -3.75
CA LEU A 45 13.40 -0.26 -3.26
C LEU A 45 11.98 -0.72 -2.93
N GLU A 46 11.57 -0.55 -1.70
CA GLU A 46 10.24 -0.92 -1.21
C GLU A 46 9.51 0.29 -0.62
N PRO A 47 8.19 0.41 -0.86
CA PRO A 47 7.36 1.31 -0.07
C PRO A 47 7.21 0.76 1.36
N GLN A 48 7.11 1.65 2.34
CA GLN A 48 6.79 1.28 3.74
C GLN A 48 5.32 0.86 3.84
N ALA A 49 5.03 -0.40 3.51
CA ALA A 49 3.66 -0.90 3.43
C ALA A 49 2.92 -0.89 4.78
N GLU A 50 3.65 -0.91 5.89
CA GLU A 50 3.10 -0.73 7.23
C GLU A 50 2.37 0.60 7.38
N ASP A 51 2.90 1.70 6.78
CA ASP A 51 2.26 3.01 6.81
C ASP A 51 0.86 2.98 6.20
N ALA A 52 0.66 2.22 5.12
CA ALA A 52 -0.65 2.11 4.49
C ALA A 52 -1.69 1.46 5.42
N GLY A 53 -1.31 0.36 6.08
CA GLY A 53 -2.17 -0.30 7.06
C GLY A 53 -2.49 0.60 8.25
N TYR A 54 -1.48 1.30 8.75
CA TYR A 54 -1.62 2.24 9.85
C TYR A 54 -2.56 3.40 9.49
N LEU A 55 -2.31 4.09 8.38
CA LEU A 55 -3.11 5.25 7.94
C LEU A 55 -4.58 4.87 7.75
N THR A 56 -4.86 3.78 7.04
CA THR A 56 -6.23 3.37 6.72
C THR A 56 -6.99 2.87 7.94
N ALA A 57 -6.35 2.12 8.83
CA ALA A 57 -6.99 1.67 10.07
C ALA A 57 -7.26 2.84 11.03
N ARG A 58 -6.31 3.77 11.16
CA ARG A 58 -6.48 4.97 11.97
C ARG A 58 -7.66 5.82 11.48
N ALA A 59 -7.69 6.15 10.19
CA ALA A 59 -8.78 6.94 9.62
C ALA A 59 -10.14 6.25 9.76
N LEU A 60 -10.18 4.92 9.59
CA LEU A 60 -11.38 4.12 9.79
C LEU A 60 -11.89 4.20 11.25
N ILE A 61 -11.00 4.05 12.23
CA ILE A 61 -11.33 4.12 13.66
C ILE A 61 -11.79 5.54 14.04
N GLU A 62 -11.12 6.58 13.56
CA GLU A 62 -11.51 7.98 13.81
C GLU A 62 -12.90 8.27 13.22
N ARG A 63 -13.19 7.73 12.04
CA ARG A 63 -14.53 7.80 11.47
C ARG A 63 -15.55 7.10 12.34
N GLY A 64 -15.27 5.88 12.81
CA GLY A 64 -16.15 5.14 13.72
C GLY A 64 -16.45 5.88 15.02
N LYS A 65 -15.46 6.55 15.61
CA LYS A 65 -15.66 7.42 16.78
C LYS A 65 -16.60 8.60 16.47
N LYS A 66 -16.33 9.30 15.36
CA LYS A 66 -17.12 10.47 14.92
C LYS A 66 -18.58 10.13 14.69
N GLU A 67 -18.83 9.00 14.05
CA GLU A 67 -20.18 8.52 13.72
C GLU A 67 -20.84 7.73 14.87
N LYS A 68 -20.16 7.62 16.01
CA LYS A 68 -20.64 6.86 17.17
C LYS A 68 -21.00 5.41 16.83
N ALA A 69 -20.17 4.77 16.03
CA ALA A 69 -20.36 3.40 15.53
C ALA A 69 -20.13 2.31 16.59
N PHE A 70 -20.35 2.64 17.85
CA PHE A 70 -20.14 1.72 18.98
C PHE A 70 -21.18 0.60 18.99
N GLY A 71 -20.74 -0.60 19.33
CA GLY A 71 -21.58 -1.73 19.67
C GLY A 71 -22.29 -1.54 21.02
N ARG A 72 -23.08 -2.54 21.40
CA ARG A 72 -23.85 -2.52 22.68
C ARG A 72 -22.94 -2.54 23.91
N ASP A 73 -21.73 -3.03 23.77
CA ASP A 73 -20.67 -3.07 24.81
C ASP A 73 -19.88 -1.76 24.92
N GLY A 74 -20.23 -0.74 24.11
CA GLY A 74 -19.54 0.55 24.07
C GLY A 74 -18.21 0.53 23.34
N LYS A 75 -17.90 -0.51 22.56
CA LYS A 75 -16.67 -0.62 21.78
C LYS A 75 -16.93 -0.49 20.29
N LEU A 76 -15.88 -0.16 19.56
CA LEU A 76 -15.88 -0.18 18.08
C LEU A 76 -15.45 -1.58 17.62
N HIS A 77 -16.31 -2.24 16.86
CA HIS A 77 -16.04 -3.56 16.32
C HIS A 77 -15.52 -3.45 14.88
N MET A 78 -14.39 -4.08 14.62
CA MET A 78 -13.71 -4.04 13.32
C MET A 78 -13.46 -5.45 12.78
N LEU A 79 -13.61 -5.61 11.48
CA LEU A 79 -13.15 -6.77 10.73
C LEU A 79 -11.95 -6.40 9.86
N ALA A 80 -11.07 -7.36 9.63
CA ALA A 80 -9.95 -7.20 8.71
C ALA A 80 -10.02 -8.26 7.59
N ILE A 81 -9.94 -7.79 6.33
CA ILE A 81 -9.84 -8.62 5.15
C ILE A 81 -8.47 -8.38 4.51
N ALA A 82 -7.53 -9.24 4.85
CA ALA A 82 -6.14 -9.20 4.45
C ALA A 82 -5.90 -9.84 3.09
N GLY A 83 -4.74 -9.57 2.48
CA GLY A 83 -4.36 -10.13 1.19
C GLY A 83 -4.09 -11.63 1.27
N ASP A 84 -2.86 -11.98 1.59
CA ASP A 84 -2.40 -13.37 1.78
C ASP A 84 -1.45 -13.46 3.00
N ARG A 85 -1.06 -14.68 3.35
CA ARG A 85 -0.22 -14.93 4.54
C ARG A 85 1.28 -14.81 4.31
N SER A 86 1.72 -14.65 3.08
CA SER A 86 3.13 -14.86 2.69
C SER A 86 3.80 -13.65 2.07
N THR A 87 3.05 -12.77 1.42
CA THR A 87 3.66 -11.62 0.76
C THR A 87 4.04 -10.52 1.77
N PRO A 88 5.23 -9.91 1.64
CA PRO A 88 5.65 -8.80 2.49
C PRO A 88 4.63 -7.66 2.53
N SER A 89 3.99 -7.36 1.41
CA SER A 89 2.96 -6.32 1.34
C SER A 89 1.77 -6.61 2.25
N SER A 90 1.27 -7.86 2.27
CA SER A 90 0.17 -8.26 3.15
C SER A 90 0.59 -8.21 4.60
N ILE A 91 1.72 -8.84 4.94
CA ILE A 91 2.24 -8.91 6.30
C ILE A 91 2.43 -7.50 6.87
N ASN A 92 3.12 -6.62 6.14
CA ASN A 92 3.43 -5.28 6.62
C ASN A 92 2.16 -4.40 6.74
N ARG A 93 1.21 -4.47 5.78
CA ARG A 93 -0.07 -3.76 5.90
C ARG A 93 -0.85 -4.20 7.14
N ASN A 94 -0.91 -5.51 7.40
CA ASN A 94 -1.54 -6.06 8.60
C ASN A 94 -0.84 -5.57 9.87
N GLN A 95 0.49 -5.55 9.91
CA GLN A 95 1.25 -5.02 11.05
C GLN A 95 0.88 -3.57 11.36
N GLY A 96 0.75 -2.73 10.34
CA GLY A 96 0.30 -1.34 10.50
C GLY A 96 -1.11 -1.24 11.07
N MET A 97 -2.05 -2.03 10.57
CA MET A 97 -3.41 -2.12 11.09
C MET A 97 -3.41 -2.59 12.56
N HIS A 98 -2.71 -3.68 12.87
CA HIS A 98 -2.63 -4.22 14.23
C HIS A 98 -2.03 -3.22 15.22
N ARG A 99 -1.03 -2.43 14.80
CA ARG A 99 -0.45 -1.38 15.64
C ARG A 99 -1.50 -0.35 16.05
N VAL A 100 -2.32 0.12 15.11
CA VAL A 100 -3.40 1.08 15.43
C VAL A 100 -4.45 0.46 16.35
N VAL A 101 -4.83 -0.79 16.14
CA VAL A 101 -5.77 -1.50 17.03
C VAL A 101 -5.21 -1.60 18.44
N ALA A 102 -3.93 -1.92 18.60
CA ALA A 102 -3.27 -1.97 19.90
C ALA A 102 -3.20 -0.61 20.61
N GLU A 103 -3.09 0.49 19.84
CA GLU A 103 -3.12 1.87 20.35
C GLU A 103 -4.53 2.36 20.72
N ALA A 104 -5.58 1.63 20.34
CA ALA A 104 -6.98 2.02 20.51
C ALA A 104 -7.79 1.02 21.36
N PRO A 105 -7.72 1.07 22.71
CA PRO A 105 -8.35 0.07 23.61
C PRO A 105 -9.87 -0.07 23.46
N MET A 106 -10.53 0.93 22.86
CA MET A 106 -11.97 0.87 22.56
C MET A 106 -12.29 0.05 21.31
N VAL A 107 -11.28 -0.41 20.54
CA VAL A 107 -11.49 -1.18 19.32
C VAL A 107 -11.34 -2.67 19.61
N VAL A 108 -12.29 -3.46 19.13
CA VAL A 108 -12.22 -4.92 19.09
C VAL A 108 -12.02 -5.36 17.63
N LEU A 109 -10.88 -5.94 17.33
CA LEU A 109 -10.69 -6.67 16.08
C LEU A 109 -11.32 -8.05 16.23
N GLU A 110 -12.49 -8.25 15.64
CA GLU A 110 -13.28 -9.47 15.79
C GLU A 110 -12.63 -10.67 15.08
N GLU A 111 -12.28 -10.46 13.83
CA GLU A 111 -11.65 -11.50 13.02
C GLU A 111 -10.82 -10.88 11.89
N GLU A 112 -9.71 -11.54 11.56
CA GLU A 112 -8.90 -11.29 10.36
C GLU A 112 -8.97 -12.49 9.43
N VAL A 113 -9.38 -12.25 8.18
CA VAL A 113 -9.45 -13.26 7.13
C VAL A 113 -8.59 -12.88 5.93
N TYR A 114 -8.27 -13.86 5.10
CA TYR A 114 -7.43 -13.67 3.92
C TYR A 114 -8.24 -13.93 2.65
N ALA A 115 -8.22 -12.99 1.71
CA ALA A 115 -9.03 -13.01 0.50
C ALA A 115 -8.19 -13.09 -0.79
N ALA A 116 -6.91 -13.44 -0.70
CA ALA A 116 -6.01 -13.61 -1.84
C ALA A 116 -6.05 -12.43 -2.84
N TRP A 117 -6.23 -11.21 -2.33
CA TRP A 117 -6.24 -9.95 -3.07
C TRP A 117 -7.44 -9.76 -4.03
N THR A 118 -8.43 -10.65 -4.03
CA THR A 118 -9.53 -10.62 -4.98
C THR A 118 -10.82 -10.05 -4.38
N ARG A 119 -11.64 -9.43 -5.23
CA ARG A 119 -12.96 -8.91 -4.89
C ARG A 119 -13.92 -10.03 -4.51
N GLU A 120 -13.89 -11.12 -5.27
CA GLU A 120 -14.79 -12.26 -5.13
C GLU A 120 -14.59 -12.99 -3.81
N ASN A 121 -13.33 -13.29 -3.47
CA ASN A 121 -13.02 -13.94 -2.19
C ASN A 121 -13.36 -13.03 -1.02
N ALA A 122 -13.09 -11.73 -1.13
CA ALA A 122 -13.44 -10.77 -0.11
C ALA A 122 -14.96 -10.69 0.12
N ALA A 123 -15.77 -10.71 -0.96
CA ALA A 123 -17.22 -10.73 -0.85
C ALA A 123 -17.72 -12.01 -0.13
N GLN A 124 -17.18 -13.18 -0.47
CA GLN A 124 -17.55 -14.46 0.18
C GLN A 124 -17.18 -14.46 1.66
N GLN A 125 -15.97 -14.00 2.00
CA GLN A 125 -15.53 -13.88 3.40
C GLN A 125 -16.43 -12.90 4.17
N ALA A 126 -16.68 -11.73 3.59
CA ALA A 126 -17.50 -10.69 4.21
C ALA A 126 -18.94 -11.16 4.47
N GLU A 127 -19.58 -11.87 3.53
CA GLU A 127 -20.91 -12.45 3.74
C GLU A 127 -20.98 -13.37 4.98
N SER A 128 -19.94 -14.17 5.17
CA SER A 128 -19.82 -15.06 6.34
C SER A 128 -19.61 -14.28 7.64
N LEU A 129 -18.68 -13.31 7.60
CA LEU A 129 -18.33 -12.49 8.76
C LEU A 129 -19.51 -11.62 9.23
N TYR A 130 -20.27 -11.01 8.33
CA TYR A 130 -21.44 -10.18 8.68
C TYR A 130 -22.60 -10.96 9.28
N ARG A 131 -22.69 -12.27 9.03
CA ARG A 131 -23.65 -13.14 9.73
C ARG A 131 -23.22 -13.46 11.16
N ARG A 132 -21.89 -13.55 11.38
CA ARG A 132 -21.31 -13.89 12.68
C ARG A 132 -21.22 -12.68 13.61
N TYR A 133 -20.85 -11.54 13.05
CA TYR A 133 -20.56 -10.31 13.80
C TYR A 133 -21.55 -9.20 13.41
N SER A 134 -22.74 -9.20 14.01
CA SER A 134 -23.84 -8.30 13.65
C SER A 134 -23.57 -6.83 14.02
N ASP A 135 -22.74 -6.56 15.01
CA ASP A 135 -22.45 -5.22 15.54
C ASP A 135 -21.25 -4.55 14.85
N VAL A 136 -20.59 -5.27 13.93
CA VAL A 136 -19.47 -4.73 13.17
C VAL A 136 -19.93 -3.67 12.19
N LYS A 137 -19.23 -2.52 12.22
CA LYS A 137 -19.43 -1.41 11.28
C LYS A 137 -18.13 -0.92 10.65
N LEU A 138 -16.97 -1.35 11.13
CA LEU A 138 -15.67 -0.98 10.59
C LEU A 138 -15.05 -2.16 9.85
N ILE A 139 -14.76 -2.00 8.57
CA ILE A 139 -14.20 -3.04 7.73
C ILE A 139 -12.90 -2.54 7.09
N TRP A 140 -11.78 -3.02 7.62
CA TRP A 140 -10.48 -2.77 7.05
C TRP A 140 -10.19 -3.79 5.94
N ALA A 141 -9.71 -3.32 4.78
CA ALA A 141 -9.32 -4.19 3.68
C ALA A 141 -7.89 -3.85 3.22
N GLY A 142 -7.09 -4.87 2.99
CA GLY A 142 -5.69 -4.76 2.60
C GLY A 142 -5.47 -4.22 1.17
N ASN A 143 -6.52 -4.14 0.33
CA ASN A 143 -6.54 -3.39 -0.93
C ASN A 143 -7.96 -2.92 -1.29
N ASP A 144 -8.07 -2.13 -2.34
CA ASP A 144 -9.34 -1.56 -2.85
C ASP A 144 -10.29 -2.62 -3.42
N LEU A 145 -9.78 -3.62 -4.15
CA LEU A 145 -10.62 -4.70 -4.69
C LEU A 145 -11.32 -5.47 -3.58
N MET A 146 -10.59 -5.80 -2.51
CA MET A 146 -11.18 -6.48 -1.35
C MET A 146 -12.17 -5.59 -0.60
N ALA A 147 -11.90 -4.28 -0.51
CA ALA A 147 -12.85 -3.32 0.04
C ALA A 147 -14.17 -3.32 -0.75
N PHE A 148 -14.11 -3.31 -2.08
CA PHE A 148 -15.29 -3.38 -2.93
C PHE A 148 -16.03 -4.71 -2.81
N GLY A 149 -15.34 -5.82 -2.64
CA GLY A 149 -15.96 -7.11 -2.34
C GLY A 149 -16.77 -7.06 -1.03
N ALA A 150 -16.16 -6.51 0.01
CA ALA A 150 -16.80 -6.33 1.31
C ALA A 150 -18.00 -5.37 1.25
N MET A 151 -17.88 -4.26 0.51
CA MET A 151 -18.99 -3.32 0.26
C MET A 151 -20.15 -3.99 -0.47
N ALA A 152 -19.88 -4.76 -1.52
CA ALA A 152 -20.91 -5.46 -2.26
C ALA A 152 -21.68 -6.47 -1.39
N ALA A 153 -20.98 -7.19 -0.51
CA ALA A 153 -21.61 -8.07 0.48
C ALA A 153 -22.46 -7.27 1.50
N TRP A 154 -22.05 -6.07 1.86
CA TRP A 154 -22.81 -5.18 2.74
C TRP A 154 -24.09 -4.68 2.05
N GLU A 155 -23.98 -4.23 0.81
CA GLU A 155 -25.10 -3.76 -0.02
C GLU A 155 -26.13 -4.88 -0.27
N LYS A 156 -25.66 -6.11 -0.52
CA LYS A 156 -26.51 -7.29 -0.72
C LYS A 156 -27.43 -7.59 0.48
N ARG A 157 -27.00 -7.23 1.69
CA ARG A 157 -27.83 -7.35 2.91
C ARG A 157 -28.66 -6.09 3.22
N GLY A 158 -28.71 -5.12 2.32
CA GLY A 158 -29.47 -3.88 2.45
C GLY A 158 -28.71 -2.74 3.12
N GLY A 159 -27.45 -2.90 3.42
CA GLY A 159 -26.61 -1.86 4.01
C GLY A 159 -26.13 -0.81 3.01
N LYS A 160 -25.62 0.29 3.49
CA LYS A 160 -25.16 1.44 2.70
C LYS A 160 -23.74 1.84 3.10
N PRO A 161 -22.70 1.45 2.32
CA PRO A 161 -21.31 1.82 2.58
C PRO A 161 -21.13 3.33 2.72
N GLY A 162 -20.39 3.75 3.75
CA GLY A 162 -20.16 5.16 4.09
C GLY A 162 -21.28 5.82 4.91
N VAL A 163 -22.41 5.12 5.14
CA VAL A 163 -23.56 5.60 5.89
C VAL A 163 -23.77 4.79 7.17
N ASP A 164 -23.87 3.48 7.07
CA ASP A 164 -24.14 2.57 8.19
C ASP A 164 -23.00 1.59 8.48
N ALA A 165 -22.01 1.52 7.57
CA ALA A 165 -20.73 0.86 7.78
C ALA A 165 -19.63 1.59 7.00
N TRP A 166 -18.40 1.52 7.51
CA TRP A 166 -17.25 2.26 7.01
C TRP A 166 -16.15 1.30 6.55
N PHE A 167 -15.60 1.57 5.38
CA PHE A 167 -14.67 0.70 4.68
C PHE A 167 -13.37 1.42 4.39
N SER A 168 -12.27 0.70 4.46
CA SER A 168 -10.98 1.19 4.02
C SER A 168 -10.39 0.32 2.91
N GLY A 169 -9.50 0.92 2.12
CA GLY A 169 -8.78 0.24 1.06
C GLY A 169 -7.39 0.83 0.87
N ILE A 170 -6.60 0.14 0.06
CA ILE A 170 -5.25 0.58 -0.33
C ILE A 170 -5.16 0.40 -1.84
N ASN A 171 -4.62 1.32 -2.55
CA ASN A 171 -4.34 1.51 -3.97
C ASN A 171 -4.99 2.82 -4.47
N THR A 172 -4.92 3.05 -5.79
CA THR A 172 -5.43 4.28 -6.43
C THR A 172 -6.15 3.97 -7.73
N SER A 173 -6.97 2.91 -7.74
CA SER A 173 -7.86 2.67 -8.89
C SER A 173 -8.87 3.81 -9.02
N THR A 174 -9.31 4.09 -10.25
CA THR A 174 -10.33 5.13 -10.50
C THR A 174 -11.58 4.89 -9.66
N GLU A 175 -12.03 3.61 -9.55
CA GLU A 175 -13.17 3.24 -8.72
C GLU A 175 -12.96 3.59 -7.24
N ALA A 176 -11.73 3.38 -6.70
CA ALA A 176 -11.41 3.70 -5.31
C ALA A 176 -11.38 5.21 -5.06
N LEU A 177 -10.81 5.99 -5.97
CA LEU A 177 -10.78 7.45 -5.87
C LEU A 177 -12.20 8.05 -5.91
N GLU A 178 -13.04 7.57 -6.83
CA GLU A 178 -14.45 7.99 -6.89
C GLU A 178 -15.25 7.55 -5.65
N ALA A 179 -14.94 6.38 -5.09
CA ALA A 179 -15.54 5.92 -3.84
C ALA A 179 -15.16 6.80 -2.64
N VAL A 180 -13.94 7.32 -2.59
CA VAL A 180 -13.51 8.31 -1.58
C VAL A 180 -14.24 9.62 -1.78
N LYS A 181 -14.35 10.13 -3.01
CA LYS A 181 -15.03 11.37 -3.35
C LYS A 181 -16.51 11.33 -2.99
N SER A 182 -17.16 10.21 -3.26
CA SER A 182 -18.59 9.99 -2.92
C SER A 182 -18.84 9.64 -1.46
N GLY A 183 -17.80 9.41 -0.66
CA GLY A 183 -17.90 9.00 0.75
C GLY A 183 -18.25 7.52 0.96
N ARG A 184 -18.36 6.71 -0.10
CA ARG A 184 -18.59 5.25 0.02
C ARG A 184 -17.38 4.54 0.64
N MET A 185 -16.16 4.97 0.32
CA MET A 185 -14.93 4.52 0.95
C MET A 185 -14.45 5.59 1.93
N THR A 186 -14.29 5.19 3.17
CA THR A 186 -13.96 6.10 4.28
C THR A 186 -12.50 6.47 4.32
N ALA A 187 -11.63 5.49 4.05
CA ALA A 187 -10.19 5.64 4.11
C ALA A 187 -9.53 4.90 2.94
N LEU A 188 -8.64 5.58 2.25
CA LEU A 188 -7.86 5.03 1.16
C LEU A 188 -6.41 5.49 1.29
N ALA A 189 -5.46 4.58 1.23
CA ALA A 189 -4.04 4.91 1.14
C ALA A 189 -3.48 4.49 -0.21
N GLY A 190 -2.64 5.35 -0.79
CA GLY A 190 -2.03 5.08 -2.08
C GLY A 190 -0.76 5.88 -2.30
N GLY A 191 -0.19 5.84 -3.52
CA GLY A 191 1.05 6.51 -3.88
C GLY A 191 2.20 5.56 -4.21
N HIS A 192 2.18 4.35 -3.70
CA HIS A 192 3.24 3.34 -3.87
C HIS A 192 3.38 2.79 -5.30
N PHE A 193 2.41 3.00 -6.16
CA PHE A 193 2.46 2.62 -7.58
C PHE A 193 3.69 3.18 -8.32
N ILE A 194 4.23 4.30 -7.84
CA ILE A 194 5.39 4.98 -8.43
C ILE A 194 6.73 4.31 -8.11
N THR A 195 6.78 3.29 -7.26
CA THR A 195 8.02 2.63 -6.83
C THR A 195 8.89 2.17 -8.02
N GLY A 196 8.25 1.68 -9.09
CA GLY A 196 8.97 1.27 -10.31
C GLY A 196 9.70 2.42 -10.97
N ALA A 197 9.10 3.60 -11.06
CA ALA A 197 9.74 4.78 -11.63
C ALA A 197 10.91 5.28 -10.77
N TRP A 198 10.76 5.25 -9.43
CA TRP A 198 11.86 5.58 -8.52
C TRP A 198 13.02 4.60 -8.63
N ALA A 199 12.74 3.31 -8.80
CA ALA A 199 13.76 2.30 -9.06
C ALA A 199 14.51 2.57 -10.38
N LEU A 200 13.80 3.00 -11.43
CA LEU A 200 14.42 3.38 -12.71
C LEU A 200 15.31 4.61 -12.57
N VAL A 201 14.95 5.60 -11.75
CA VAL A 201 15.83 6.75 -11.46
C VAL A 201 17.13 6.28 -10.79
N MET A 202 17.05 5.36 -9.82
CA MET A 202 18.26 4.80 -9.17
C MET A 202 19.12 4.00 -10.13
N ILE A 203 18.52 3.19 -11.00
CA ILE A 203 19.23 2.41 -12.04
C ILE A 203 19.90 3.35 -13.04
N TYR A 204 19.20 4.42 -13.45
CA TYR A 204 19.75 5.44 -14.34
C TYR A 204 20.98 6.10 -13.72
N ASP A 205 20.90 6.54 -12.46
CA ASP A 205 22.02 7.17 -11.77
C ASP A 205 23.19 6.21 -11.63
N TYR A 206 22.94 4.95 -11.24
CA TYR A 206 23.96 3.91 -11.17
C TYR A 206 24.68 3.70 -12.51
N HIS A 207 23.92 3.64 -13.62
CA HIS A 207 24.47 3.46 -14.96
C HIS A 207 25.36 4.65 -15.39
N HIS A 208 25.06 5.84 -14.87
CA HIS A 208 25.83 7.06 -15.15
C HIS A 208 26.90 7.37 -14.08
N GLY A 209 27.32 6.37 -13.33
CA GLY A 209 28.45 6.44 -12.41
C GLY A 209 28.13 6.95 -11.02
N HIS A 210 26.86 7.18 -10.70
CA HIS A 210 26.43 7.59 -9.35
C HIS A 210 25.80 6.40 -8.62
N ASP A 211 26.60 5.69 -7.83
CA ASP A 211 26.13 4.56 -7.04
C ASP A 211 25.29 5.05 -5.83
N PHE A 212 24.18 4.36 -5.59
CA PHE A 212 23.28 4.63 -4.45
C PHE A 212 23.67 3.91 -3.16
N ALA A 213 24.83 3.23 -3.13
CA ALA A 213 25.29 2.51 -1.95
C ALA A 213 25.49 3.38 -0.71
N ASP A 214 25.66 4.70 -0.90
CA ASP A 214 25.71 5.71 0.17
C ASP A 214 24.39 5.82 0.95
N GLU A 215 23.26 5.44 0.35
CA GLU A 215 21.95 5.41 0.99
C GLU A 215 21.53 3.99 1.43
N GLY A 216 22.32 2.98 1.06
CA GLY A 216 22.04 1.58 1.27
C GLY A 216 21.63 0.84 -0.02
N LEU A 217 21.75 -0.49 0.00
CA LEU A 217 21.40 -1.33 -1.15
C LEU A 217 19.92 -1.81 -1.08
N GLU A 218 19.30 -1.71 0.07
CA GLU A 218 17.94 -2.15 0.32
C GLU A 218 17.17 -1.02 1.01
N LEU A 219 16.47 -0.27 0.21
CA LEU A 219 15.83 0.95 0.64
C LEU A 219 14.34 0.71 0.93
N ARG A 220 13.86 1.21 2.06
CA ARG A 220 12.44 1.39 2.35
C ARG A 220 12.15 2.88 2.45
N ARG A 221 11.08 3.32 1.80
CA ARG A 221 10.71 4.73 1.76
C ARG A 221 9.23 4.93 2.02
N PRO A 222 8.84 6.01 2.74
CA PRO A 222 7.43 6.36 2.92
C PRO A 222 6.86 6.86 1.59
N MET A 223 6.01 6.05 0.96
CA MET A 223 5.42 6.34 -0.35
C MET A 223 3.89 6.38 -0.31
N PHE A 224 3.29 6.17 0.86
CA PHE A 224 1.85 6.20 1.00
C PHE A 224 1.36 7.55 1.50
N ALA A 225 0.24 7.98 0.95
CA ALA A 225 -0.56 9.09 1.44
C ALA A 225 -2.00 8.63 1.66
N GLU A 226 -2.66 9.21 2.66
CA GLU A 226 -4.11 9.04 2.86
C GLU A 226 -4.84 9.95 1.87
N PHE A 227 -5.75 9.37 1.09
CA PHE A 227 -6.52 10.09 0.09
C PHE A 227 -7.77 10.71 0.70
N THR A 228 -7.77 12.03 0.78
CA THR A 228 -8.97 12.84 0.97
C THR A 228 -9.67 13.06 -0.38
N PRO A 229 -10.95 13.49 -0.42
CA PRO A 229 -11.60 13.87 -1.67
C PRO A 229 -10.80 14.89 -2.50
N ALA A 230 -10.24 15.92 -1.85
CA ALA A 230 -9.40 16.93 -2.52
C ALA A 230 -8.10 16.34 -3.09
N LEU A 231 -7.47 15.38 -2.40
CA LEU A 231 -6.27 14.71 -2.91
C LEU A 231 -6.63 13.77 -4.07
N ALA A 232 -7.78 13.12 -4.02
CA ALA A 232 -8.28 12.28 -5.10
C ALA A 232 -8.54 13.11 -6.37
N ASP A 233 -9.15 14.27 -6.27
CA ASP A 233 -9.35 15.19 -7.40
C ASP A 233 -8.02 15.62 -8.02
N ARG A 234 -7.06 16.07 -7.21
CA ARG A 234 -5.72 16.45 -7.68
C ARG A 234 -4.97 15.28 -8.34
N TYR A 235 -5.13 14.08 -7.79
CA TYR A 235 -4.54 12.87 -8.37
C TYR A 235 -5.13 12.57 -9.75
N ILE A 236 -6.46 12.56 -9.86
CA ILE A 236 -7.16 12.31 -11.12
C ILE A 236 -6.76 13.37 -12.16
N GLU A 237 -6.80 14.64 -11.80
CA GLU A 237 -6.37 15.73 -12.68
C GLU A 237 -4.93 15.56 -13.16
N ARG A 238 -4.01 15.19 -12.25
CA ARG A 238 -2.58 15.10 -12.55
C ARG A 238 -2.21 13.86 -13.36
N PHE A 239 -2.87 12.72 -13.13
CA PHE A 239 -2.47 11.42 -13.67
C PHE A 239 -3.51 10.76 -14.59
N SER A 240 -4.63 11.40 -14.92
CA SER A 240 -5.62 10.87 -15.88
C SER A 240 -5.03 10.60 -17.27
N GLY A 241 -4.02 11.37 -17.68
CA GLY A 241 -3.23 11.16 -18.90
C GLY A 241 -1.98 10.29 -18.73
N GLY A 242 -1.78 9.66 -17.57
CA GLY A 242 -0.55 8.92 -17.27
C GLY A 242 0.56 9.79 -16.68
N PHE A 243 1.81 9.39 -16.91
CA PHE A 243 2.99 10.07 -16.33
C PHE A 243 3.71 11.04 -17.28
N ASP A 244 3.16 11.32 -18.45
CA ASP A 244 3.82 12.10 -19.49
C ASP A 244 4.27 13.51 -19.06
N GLY A 245 3.64 14.07 -18.07
CA GLY A 245 4.04 15.38 -17.53
C GLY A 245 4.95 15.31 -16.30
N VAL A 246 5.50 14.16 -15.92
CA VAL A 246 6.39 14.03 -14.76
C VAL A 246 7.85 14.12 -15.18
N ASP A 247 8.54 15.17 -14.74
CA ASP A 247 9.97 15.29 -14.94
C ASP A 247 10.75 14.52 -13.88
N PHE A 248 11.10 13.27 -14.16
CA PHE A 248 11.88 12.42 -13.28
C PHE A 248 13.35 12.84 -13.13
N SER A 249 13.87 13.73 -14.01
CA SER A 249 15.24 14.22 -13.92
C SER A 249 15.51 14.99 -12.61
N ARG A 250 14.49 15.61 -12.05
CA ARG A 250 14.55 16.35 -10.77
C ARG A 250 14.93 15.45 -9.60
N TYR A 251 14.65 14.17 -9.68
CA TYR A 251 14.87 13.16 -8.64
C TYR A 251 16.14 12.34 -8.87
N SER A 252 16.85 12.56 -9.97
CA SER A 252 18.13 11.93 -10.30
C SER A 252 19.28 12.73 -9.72
N LYS A 253 20.19 12.08 -8.99
CA LYS A 253 21.40 12.72 -8.45
C LYS A 253 22.38 13.12 -9.57
N VAL A 254 22.35 12.41 -10.70
CA VAL A 254 23.16 12.73 -11.88
C VAL A 254 22.64 13.98 -12.59
N ARG A 255 21.32 14.10 -12.75
CA ARG A 255 20.69 15.22 -13.43
C ARG A 255 20.54 16.46 -12.53
N ASN A 256 20.36 16.23 -11.24
CA ASN A 256 20.19 17.27 -10.23
C ASN A 256 21.31 17.18 -9.20
N GLY A 257 22.45 17.81 -9.47
CA GLY A 257 23.62 17.79 -8.59
C GLY A 257 23.40 18.42 -7.20
N LYS A 258 22.26 19.09 -6.96
CA LYS A 258 21.86 19.60 -5.65
C LYS A 258 21.23 18.50 -4.76
N LEU A 259 20.76 17.44 -5.36
CA LEU A 259 20.08 16.34 -4.67
C LEU A 259 21.11 15.49 -3.92
N LYS A 260 21.13 15.57 -2.59
CA LYS A 260 22.05 14.79 -1.74
C LYS A 260 21.50 13.41 -1.40
N ARG A 261 20.18 13.28 -1.30
CA ARG A 261 19.49 12.04 -1.02
C ARG A 261 18.26 11.91 -1.89
N TYR A 262 17.90 10.68 -2.22
CA TYR A 262 16.66 10.42 -2.93
C TYR A 262 15.44 10.77 -2.07
N ASN A 263 14.57 11.58 -2.62
CA ASN A 263 13.31 11.94 -1.98
C ASN A 263 12.15 11.35 -2.79
N PHE A 264 11.83 10.11 -2.51
CA PHE A 264 10.87 9.29 -3.25
C PHE A 264 9.47 9.31 -2.61
N GLY A 265 8.97 10.50 -2.27
CA GLY A 265 7.62 10.68 -1.76
C GLY A 265 6.58 10.83 -2.88
N PHE A 266 5.33 10.47 -2.59
CA PHE A 266 4.22 10.65 -3.52
C PHE A 266 3.76 12.12 -3.61
N ALA A 267 3.72 12.83 -2.49
CA ALA A 267 3.16 14.20 -2.42
C ALA A 267 3.83 15.17 -3.41
N GLN A 268 5.13 15.03 -3.61
CA GLN A 268 5.91 15.89 -4.51
C GLN A 268 5.53 15.76 -5.99
N LEU A 269 4.97 14.62 -6.38
CA LEU A 269 4.50 14.42 -7.75
C LEU A 269 3.23 15.19 -8.07
N LEU A 270 2.51 15.61 -7.03
CA LEU A 270 1.29 16.40 -7.14
C LEU A 270 1.56 17.92 -7.12
N GLU A 271 2.80 18.33 -6.83
CA GLU A 271 3.17 19.73 -6.92
C GLU A 271 3.35 20.16 -8.38
N PRO A 272 2.98 21.40 -8.73
CA PRO A 272 3.26 21.93 -10.05
C PRO A 272 4.75 21.81 -10.36
N GLN A 273 5.09 21.19 -11.46
CA GLN A 273 6.46 21.09 -11.93
C GLN A 273 6.78 22.34 -12.73
N SER A 274 7.24 23.39 -12.04
CA SER A 274 7.77 24.61 -12.65
C SER A 274 9.18 24.41 -13.18
#